data_31802d3b415992468dd743ba0271e9f0
#
_entry.id   31802d3b415992468dd743ba0271e9f0
#
_cell.length_a   1.000
_cell.length_b   1.000
_cell.length_c   1.000
_cell.angle_alpha   90.00
_cell.angle_beta   90.00
_cell.angle_gamma   90.00
#
_symmetry.space_group_name_H-M   'P 1'
#
loop_
_entity.id
_entity.type
_entity.pdbx_description
1 polymer ?
#
loop_
_entity_poly.entity_id
_entity_poly.type
_entity_poly.pdbx_seq_one_letter_code
_entity_poly.pdbx_strand_id
1 'polypeptide(L)'
;MENHSFGKKIATLQKQHGITKTALADILGVSVNTLSSWEKGETSPSFDAICNLCSAFHLSLDDFAFGSGTQKAEKELSNGLQSIRQMYKIGRGPSSSHTMGPEKICRIFKKKNPDVDKFKVILYGSLALTGRGHGTDRIVKETLSPIDTTVEFDFAKTDLPHPNTMELFAYKDDKLCDSMLACSIGGGEVTIKGMKMAESKPIYEFSTFKAVSYTHLTLPTTS
;
A
#
# COMPACT_ATOMS: atom_id res chain seq x y z
N MET A 1 15.89 -8.77 9.48
CA MET A 1 16.10 -7.83 8.34
C MET A 1 17.11 -8.49 7.41
N GLU A 2 16.62 -9.11 6.34
CA GLU A 2 17.54 -9.65 5.33
C GLU A 2 18.17 -8.46 4.60
N ASN A 3 19.45 -8.34 4.79
CA ASN A 3 20.31 -7.37 4.13
C ASN A 3 20.36 -7.76 2.63
N HIS A 4 19.42 -7.26 1.83
CA HIS A 4 19.52 -7.36 0.38
C HIS A 4 20.69 -6.50 -0.06
N SER A 5 21.88 -7.13 -0.02
CA SER A 5 23.13 -6.48 -0.34
C SER A 5 22.99 -5.83 -1.72
N PHE A 6 23.31 -4.54 -1.80
CA PHE A 6 23.36 -3.76 -3.04
C PHE A 6 24.10 -4.51 -4.15
N GLY A 7 25.17 -5.22 -3.82
CA GLY A 7 25.94 -6.04 -4.73
C GLY A 7 25.12 -7.11 -5.46
N LYS A 8 24.19 -7.78 -4.76
CA LYS A 8 23.30 -8.77 -5.39
C LYS A 8 22.36 -8.11 -6.38
N LYS A 9 21.89 -6.89 -6.10
CA LYS A 9 21.00 -6.15 -7.02
C LYS A 9 21.73 -5.72 -8.28
N ILE A 10 22.97 -5.23 -8.17
CA ILE A 10 23.83 -4.91 -9.33
C ILE A 10 24.04 -6.14 -10.20
N ALA A 11 24.46 -7.26 -9.62
CA ALA A 11 24.68 -8.50 -10.34
C ALA A 11 23.41 -9.00 -11.05
N THR A 12 22.24 -8.83 -10.44
CA THR A 12 20.96 -9.16 -11.06
C THR A 12 20.65 -8.26 -12.23
N LEU A 13 20.84 -6.94 -12.12
CA LEU A 13 20.64 -5.97 -13.20
C LEU A 13 21.57 -6.24 -14.39
N GLN A 14 22.85 -6.51 -14.14
CA GLN A 14 23.80 -6.88 -15.19
C GLN A 14 23.32 -8.09 -15.99
N LYS A 15 22.87 -9.13 -15.26
CA LYS A 15 22.38 -10.38 -15.89
C LYS A 15 21.10 -10.15 -16.69
N GLN A 16 20.18 -9.36 -16.15
CA GLN A 16 18.89 -9.06 -16.81
C GLN A 16 19.07 -8.25 -18.08
N HIS A 17 19.99 -7.29 -18.09
CA HIS A 17 20.24 -6.40 -19.24
C HIS A 17 21.39 -6.86 -20.14
N GLY A 18 22.08 -7.95 -19.83
CA GLY A 18 23.18 -8.47 -20.61
C GLY A 18 24.40 -7.53 -20.68
N ILE A 19 24.58 -6.67 -19.67
CA ILE A 19 25.61 -5.62 -19.65
C ILE A 19 26.88 -6.16 -18.98
N THR A 20 28.03 -5.89 -19.61
CA THR A 20 29.31 -6.26 -19.01
C THR A 20 29.66 -5.37 -17.81
N LYS A 21 30.48 -5.90 -16.91
CA LYS A 21 30.93 -5.16 -15.71
C LYS A 21 31.64 -3.86 -16.09
N THR A 22 32.46 -3.89 -17.14
CA THR A 22 33.15 -2.71 -17.65
C THR A 22 32.17 -1.65 -18.11
N ALA A 23 31.20 -2.03 -18.96
CA ALA A 23 30.19 -1.10 -19.46
C ALA A 23 29.34 -0.50 -18.32
N LEU A 24 29.02 -1.29 -17.28
CA LEU A 24 28.30 -0.76 -16.14
C LEU A 24 29.17 0.21 -15.31
N ALA A 25 30.45 -0.09 -15.12
CA ALA A 25 31.38 0.79 -14.44
C ALA A 25 31.51 2.15 -15.15
N ASP A 26 31.57 2.14 -16.49
CA ASP A 26 31.60 3.35 -17.34
C ASP A 26 30.30 4.16 -17.20
N ILE A 27 29.14 3.51 -17.24
CA ILE A 27 27.81 4.16 -17.05
C ILE A 27 27.74 4.85 -15.68
N LEU A 28 28.27 4.21 -14.64
CA LEU A 28 28.23 4.73 -13.27
C LEU A 28 29.36 5.73 -12.98
N GLY A 29 30.34 5.90 -13.89
CA GLY A 29 31.49 6.77 -13.68
C GLY A 29 32.45 6.27 -12.61
N VAL A 30 32.56 4.95 -12.41
CA VAL A 30 33.41 4.33 -11.37
C VAL A 30 34.37 3.31 -11.95
N SER A 31 35.41 2.96 -11.20
CA SER A 31 36.33 1.89 -11.62
C SER A 31 35.65 0.51 -11.50
N VAL A 32 36.09 -0.44 -12.35
CA VAL A 32 35.65 -1.85 -12.26
C VAL A 32 35.96 -2.45 -10.88
N ASN A 33 37.06 -2.02 -10.25
CA ASN A 33 37.41 -2.45 -8.90
C ASN A 33 36.42 -1.93 -7.85
N THR A 34 35.99 -0.68 -7.96
CA THR A 34 34.95 -0.09 -7.10
C THR A 34 33.64 -0.87 -7.22
N LEU A 35 33.24 -1.16 -8.45
CA LEU A 35 32.04 -1.96 -8.70
C LEU A 35 32.14 -3.37 -8.10
N SER A 36 33.32 -3.99 -8.20
CA SER A 36 33.58 -5.29 -7.62
C SER A 36 33.52 -5.29 -6.09
N SER A 37 34.03 -4.23 -5.44
CA SER A 37 33.93 -4.06 -3.98
C SER A 37 32.47 -3.86 -3.53
N TRP A 38 31.65 -3.18 -4.32
CA TRP A 38 30.21 -3.07 -4.05
C TRP A 38 29.48 -4.41 -4.17
N GLU A 39 29.81 -5.19 -5.20
CA GLU A 39 29.24 -6.53 -5.40
C GLU A 39 29.56 -7.48 -4.25
N LYS A 40 30.77 -7.37 -3.70
CA LYS A 40 31.21 -8.17 -2.55
C LYS A 40 30.68 -7.62 -1.20
N GLY A 41 30.12 -6.41 -1.19
CA GLY A 41 29.66 -5.75 0.02
C GLY A 41 30.78 -5.17 0.88
N GLU A 42 32.01 -5.02 0.32
CA GLU A 42 33.16 -4.43 1.02
C GLU A 42 33.00 -2.92 1.21
N THR A 43 32.35 -2.26 0.25
CA THR A 43 32.05 -0.83 0.29
C THR A 43 30.62 -0.59 -0.19
N SER A 44 30.06 0.56 0.16
CA SER A 44 28.75 0.99 -0.28
C SER A 44 28.87 2.07 -1.37
N PRO A 45 27.99 2.08 -2.37
CA PRO A 45 27.95 3.16 -3.37
C PRO A 45 27.54 4.49 -2.76
N SER A 46 27.94 5.57 -3.38
CA SER A 46 27.41 6.89 -3.07
C SER A 46 25.97 7.03 -3.53
N PHE A 47 25.25 7.98 -2.94
CA PHE A 47 23.89 8.29 -3.37
C PHE A 47 23.82 8.67 -4.87
N ASP A 48 24.80 9.43 -5.35
CA ASP A 48 24.89 9.82 -6.76
C ASP A 48 25.07 8.60 -7.68
N ALA A 49 25.88 7.63 -7.28
CA ALA A 49 26.04 6.39 -8.03
C ALA A 49 24.72 5.58 -8.12
N ILE A 50 23.95 5.60 -7.05
CA ILE A 50 22.61 4.96 -7.02
C ILE A 50 21.65 5.72 -7.97
N CYS A 51 21.63 7.04 -7.93
CA CYS A 51 20.82 7.87 -8.82
C CYS A 51 21.19 7.66 -10.30
N ASN A 52 22.50 7.60 -10.61
CA ASN A 52 22.98 7.33 -11.97
C ASN A 52 22.55 5.93 -12.45
N LEU A 53 22.63 4.93 -11.57
CA LEU A 53 22.16 3.58 -11.87
C LEU A 53 20.66 3.55 -12.15
N CYS A 54 19.87 4.17 -11.28
CA CYS A 54 18.42 4.25 -11.45
C CYS A 54 18.04 4.96 -12.76
N SER A 55 18.73 6.06 -13.09
CA SER A 55 18.52 6.81 -14.33
C SER A 55 18.88 5.98 -15.57
N ALA A 56 20.03 5.28 -15.54
CA ALA A 56 20.52 4.48 -16.67
C ALA A 56 19.59 3.28 -16.98
N PHE A 57 18.96 2.72 -15.97
CA PHE A 57 18.08 1.56 -16.12
C PHE A 57 16.58 1.91 -16.04
N HIS A 58 16.23 3.19 -16.00
CA HIS A 58 14.86 3.68 -15.86
C HIS A 58 14.13 3.07 -14.65
N LEU A 59 14.84 2.90 -13.53
CA LEU A 59 14.32 2.39 -12.27
C LEU A 59 13.97 3.55 -11.34
N SER A 60 12.93 3.39 -10.53
CA SER A 60 12.74 4.28 -9.39
C SER A 60 13.70 3.90 -8.25
N LEU A 61 14.03 4.87 -7.39
CA LEU A 61 14.82 4.60 -6.18
C LEU A 61 14.12 3.57 -5.28
N ASP A 62 12.80 3.62 -5.22
CA ASP A 62 11.99 2.68 -4.44
C ASP A 62 12.04 1.26 -5.02
N ASP A 63 11.95 1.11 -6.34
CA ASP A 63 12.11 -0.19 -7.00
C ASP A 63 13.50 -0.77 -6.75
N PHE A 64 14.49 0.10 -6.80
CA PHE A 64 15.86 -0.31 -6.54
C PHE A 64 16.09 -0.66 -5.06
N ALA A 65 15.56 0.13 -4.12
CA ALA A 65 15.74 -0.05 -2.69
C ALA A 65 15.00 -1.29 -2.17
N PHE A 66 13.74 -1.47 -2.57
CA PHE A 66 12.82 -2.44 -1.98
C PHE A 66 12.54 -3.65 -2.87
N GLY A 67 13.13 -3.70 -4.07
CA GLY A 67 12.86 -4.71 -5.09
C GLY A 67 11.67 -4.31 -5.94
N SER A 68 11.70 -4.72 -7.23
CA SER A 68 10.65 -4.38 -8.18
C SER A 68 9.31 -4.93 -7.69
N GLY A 69 8.62 -4.13 -6.92
CA GLY A 69 7.18 -4.25 -6.71
C GLY A 69 6.38 -3.94 -7.98
N THR A 70 7.09 -3.69 -9.10
CA THR A 70 6.49 -3.37 -10.40
C THR A 70 5.49 -4.38 -10.89
N GLN A 71 5.69 -5.68 -10.63
CA GLN A 71 4.64 -6.67 -10.90
C GLN A 71 3.42 -6.52 -9.98
N LYS A 72 3.59 -5.94 -8.80
CA LYS A 72 2.49 -5.67 -7.88
C LYS A 72 1.82 -4.34 -8.21
N ALA A 73 2.61 -3.33 -8.59
CA ALA A 73 2.10 -2.04 -9.07
C ALA A 73 1.45 -2.16 -10.45
N GLU A 74 1.98 -2.97 -11.37
CA GLU A 74 1.31 -3.27 -12.65
C GLU A 74 0.03 -4.08 -12.44
N LYS A 75 -0.03 -4.94 -11.44
CA LYS A 75 -1.26 -5.67 -11.08
C LYS A 75 -2.27 -4.78 -10.34
N GLU A 76 -1.82 -3.73 -9.64
CA GLU A 76 -2.68 -2.70 -9.07
C GLU A 76 -3.14 -1.68 -10.12
N LEU A 77 -2.30 -1.36 -11.11
CA LEU A 77 -2.67 -0.59 -12.30
C LEU A 77 -3.58 -1.37 -13.26
N SER A 78 -3.63 -2.72 -13.16
CA SER A 78 -4.56 -3.56 -13.93
C SER A 78 -6.02 -3.40 -13.52
N ASN A 79 -6.29 -2.73 -12.40
CA ASN A 79 -7.66 -2.37 -11.99
C ASN A 79 -8.24 -1.16 -12.75
N GLY A 80 -7.59 -0.73 -13.84
CA GLY A 80 -8.04 0.38 -14.66
C GLY A 80 -7.74 1.76 -14.08
N LEU A 81 -7.73 2.78 -14.93
CA LEU A 81 -7.61 4.17 -14.51
C LEU A 81 -8.84 4.54 -13.65
N GLN A 82 -8.59 4.85 -12.38
CA GLN A 82 -9.63 5.34 -11.50
C GLN A 82 -10.07 6.74 -11.95
N SER A 83 -11.38 6.97 -12.02
CA SER A 83 -11.92 8.30 -12.28
C SER A 83 -11.41 9.29 -11.23
N ILE A 84 -11.11 10.53 -11.66
CA ILE A 84 -10.85 11.66 -10.77
C ILE A 84 -11.94 11.76 -9.68
N ARG A 85 -13.19 11.43 -10.02
CA ARG A 85 -14.30 11.38 -9.08
C ARG A 85 -14.11 10.35 -7.95
N GLN A 86 -13.36 9.28 -8.17
CA GLN A 86 -13.01 8.29 -7.14
C GLN A 86 -11.84 8.75 -6.26
N MET A 87 -11.01 9.68 -6.76
CA MET A 87 -9.92 10.28 -5.97
C MET A 87 -10.46 11.30 -4.95
N TYR A 88 -11.54 12.01 -5.29
CA TYR A 88 -12.19 12.95 -4.38
C TYR A 88 -13.23 12.22 -3.55
N LYS A 89 -12.85 11.77 -2.36
CA LYS A 89 -13.77 11.15 -1.39
C LYS A 89 -14.09 12.17 -0.29
N ILE A 90 -15.38 12.40 -0.08
CA ILE A 90 -15.85 13.19 1.08
C ILE A 90 -15.85 12.26 2.28
N GLY A 91 -15.13 12.63 3.32
CA GLY A 91 -15.03 11.84 4.54
C GLY A 91 -14.42 12.64 5.69
N ARG A 92 -14.44 12.07 6.88
CA ARG A 92 -13.84 12.68 8.06
C ARG A 92 -12.31 12.59 7.97
N GLY A 93 -11.61 13.72 8.14
CA GLY A 93 -10.16 13.78 8.21
C GLY A 93 -9.62 13.52 9.62
N PRO A 94 -8.30 13.53 9.82
CA PRO A 94 -7.27 14.00 8.89
C PRO A 94 -6.68 12.93 7.96
N SER A 95 -7.04 11.65 8.09
CA SER A 95 -6.38 10.56 7.36
C SER A 95 -7.39 9.61 6.71
N SER A 96 -7.22 9.30 5.43
CA SER A 96 -8.08 8.33 4.75
C SER A 96 -7.93 6.91 5.31
N SER A 97 -6.73 6.49 5.68
CA SER A 97 -6.46 5.15 6.21
C SER A 97 -6.74 5.00 7.71
N HIS A 98 -6.65 6.10 8.49
CA HIS A 98 -6.83 6.06 9.95
C HIS A 98 -8.18 6.60 10.41
N THR A 99 -8.93 7.27 9.54
CA THR A 99 -10.26 7.81 9.87
C THR A 99 -11.34 7.26 8.94
N MET A 100 -11.28 7.53 7.63
CA MET A 100 -12.32 7.11 6.68
C MET A 100 -12.45 5.59 6.54
N GLY A 101 -11.32 4.87 6.47
CA GLY A 101 -11.30 3.41 6.41
C GLY A 101 -11.92 2.76 7.65
N PRO A 102 -11.43 3.06 8.86
CA PRO A 102 -12.03 2.59 10.11
C PRO A 102 -13.52 2.96 10.26
N GLU A 103 -13.93 4.18 9.90
CA GLU A 103 -15.33 4.58 9.88
C GLU A 103 -16.16 3.66 8.97
N LYS A 104 -15.71 3.42 7.74
CA LYS A 104 -16.39 2.55 6.79
C LYS A 104 -16.50 1.11 7.29
N ILE A 105 -15.43 0.57 7.90
CA ILE A 105 -15.42 -0.76 8.51
C ILE A 105 -16.47 -0.83 9.64
N CYS A 106 -16.46 0.14 10.54
CA CYS A 106 -17.42 0.21 11.65
C CYS A 106 -18.87 0.32 11.16
N ARG A 107 -19.15 1.12 10.13
CA ARG A 107 -20.49 1.22 9.54
C ARG A 107 -20.98 -0.11 8.97
N ILE A 108 -20.11 -0.84 8.27
CA ILE A 108 -20.43 -2.16 7.71
C ILE A 108 -20.74 -3.14 8.85
N PHE A 109 -19.90 -3.18 9.88
CA PHE A 109 -20.07 -4.10 11.00
C PHE A 109 -21.32 -3.79 11.84
N LYS A 110 -21.58 -2.51 12.12
CA LYS A 110 -22.79 -2.07 12.81
C LYS A 110 -24.06 -2.44 12.05
N LYS A 111 -24.06 -2.25 10.72
CA LYS A 111 -25.20 -2.61 9.86
C LYS A 111 -25.46 -4.12 9.87
N LYS A 112 -24.41 -4.93 9.97
CA LYS A 112 -24.51 -6.39 10.07
C LYS A 112 -25.05 -6.85 11.42
N ASN A 113 -24.81 -6.08 12.47
CA ASN A 113 -25.11 -6.41 13.85
C ASN A 113 -26.01 -5.33 14.51
N PRO A 114 -27.29 -5.22 14.14
CA PRO A 114 -28.16 -4.14 14.63
C PRO A 114 -28.63 -4.33 16.08
N ASP A 115 -28.71 -5.57 16.57
CA ASP A 115 -29.36 -5.93 17.82
C ASP A 115 -28.36 -6.37 18.90
N VAL A 116 -27.17 -5.76 18.95
CA VAL A 116 -26.12 -6.08 19.93
C VAL A 116 -26.03 -5.01 21.01
N ASP A 117 -25.54 -5.41 22.19
CA ASP A 117 -25.46 -4.56 23.37
C ASP A 117 -24.10 -3.86 23.48
N LYS A 118 -23.05 -4.50 22.92
CA LYS A 118 -21.68 -4.00 23.07
C LYS A 118 -20.82 -4.37 21.89
N PHE A 119 -19.94 -3.43 21.53
CA PHE A 119 -18.83 -3.66 20.60
C PHE A 119 -17.48 -3.60 21.32
N LYS A 120 -16.56 -4.45 20.91
CA LYS A 120 -15.15 -4.35 21.24
C LYS A 120 -14.36 -4.23 19.92
N VAL A 121 -13.45 -3.28 19.84
CA VAL A 121 -12.61 -3.07 18.69
C VAL A 121 -11.16 -3.10 19.12
N ILE A 122 -10.35 -3.90 18.44
CA ILE A 122 -8.91 -3.97 18.67
C ILE A 122 -8.22 -3.39 17.44
N LEU A 123 -7.36 -2.42 17.67
CA LEU A 123 -6.54 -1.76 16.63
C LEU A 123 -5.13 -2.35 16.68
N TYR A 124 -4.59 -2.69 15.51
CA TYR A 124 -3.27 -3.30 15.36
C TYR A 124 -2.35 -2.45 14.51
N GLY A 125 -1.05 -2.73 14.59
CA GLY A 125 0.00 -2.16 13.74
C GLY A 125 -0.02 -0.64 13.72
N SER A 126 -0.10 -0.03 12.54
CA SER A 126 -0.10 1.44 12.39
C SER A 126 -1.33 2.09 13.04
N LEU A 127 -2.51 1.44 13.00
CA LEU A 127 -3.70 1.94 13.67
C LEU A 127 -3.53 1.97 15.20
N ALA A 128 -2.77 1.03 15.77
CA ALA A 128 -2.46 1.05 17.19
C ALA A 128 -1.43 2.15 17.51
N LEU A 129 -0.35 2.25 16.73
CA LEU A 129 0.77 3.15 16.99
C LEU A 129 0.40 4.62 16.85
N THR A 130 -0.37 4.97 15.83
CA THR A 130 -0.68 6.36 15.48
C THR A 130 -2.16 6.73 15.57
N GLY A 131 -3.03 5.75 15.85
CA GLY A 131 -4.48 5.92 15.82
C GLY A 131 -5.01 6.97 16.78
N ARG A 132 -4.41 7.11 17.98
CA ARG A 132 -4.79 8.18 18.93
C ARG A 132 -4.53 9.56 18.35
N GLY A 133 -3.36 9.75 17.73
CA GLY A 133 -3.00 11.04 17.11
C GLY A 133 -3.91 11.41 15.94
N HIS A 134 -4.42 10.42 15.21
CA HIS A 134 -5.37 10.62 14.12
C HIS A 134 -6.84 10.59 14.56
N GLY A 135 -7.12 10.32 15.84
CA GLY A 135 -8.49 10.23 16.36
C GLY A 135 -9.25 8.98 15.88
N THR A 136 -8.55 7.89 15.56
CA THR A 136 -9.17 6.64 15.11
C THR A 136 -10.12 6.07 16.16
N ASP A 137 -9.71 6.07 17.43
CA ASP A 137 -10.52 5.59 18.57
C ASP A 137 -11.80 6.42 18.73
N ARG A 138 -11.70 7.74 18.57
CA ARG A 138 -12.86 8.63 18.62
C ARG A 138 -13.83 8.33 17.49
N ILE A 139 -13.34 8.22 16.25
CA ILE A 139 -14.18 7.91 15.07
C ILE A 139 -14.86 6.54 15.21
N VAL A 140 -14.16 5.54 15.71
CA VAL A 140 -14.73 4.21 15.98
C VAL A 140 -15.90 4.32 16.97
N LYS A 141 -15.69 4.97 18.12
CA LYS A 141 -16.73 5.15 19.14
C LYS A 141 -17.92 5.96 18.63
N GLU A 142 -17.67 7.07 17.93
CA GLU A 142 -18.73 7.89 17.35
C GLU A 142 -19.55 7.14 16.30
N THR A 143 -18.89 6.32 15.47
CA THR A 143 -19.57 5.56 14.40
C THR A 143 -20.43 4.44 14.97
N LEU A 144 -19.96 3.77 16.01
CA LEU A 144 -20.66 2.66 16.66
C LEU A 144 -21.71 3.14 17.67
N SER A 145 -21.67 4.40 18.11
CA SER A 145 -22.70 5.00 18.99
C SER A 145 -24.11 4.78 18.39
N PRO A 146 -25.17 4.54 19.24
CA PRO A 146 -25.18 4.65 20.70
C PRO A 146 -24.75 3.37 21.45
N ILE A 147 -24.33 2.31 20.76
CA ILE A 147 -23.93 1.05 21.38
C ILE A 147 -22.60 1.23 22.13
N ASP A 148 -22.53 0.69 23.36
CA ASP A 148 -21.30 0.76 24.15
C ASP A 148 -20.13 0.13 23.40
N THR A 149 -19.02 0.88 23.29
CA THR A 149 -17.89 0.50 22.46
C THR A 149 -16.56 0.67 23.21
N THR A 150 -15.88 -0.45 23.42
CA THR A 150 -14.51 -0.48 23.94
C THR A 150 -13.51 -0.53 22.79
N VAL A 151 -12.49 0.34 22.82
CA VAL A 151 -11.40 0.34 21.85
C VAL A 151 -10.09 0.03 22.55
N GLU A 152 -9.42 -1.01 22.12
CA GLU A 152 -8.11 -1.45 22.60
C GLU A 152 -7.04 -1.28 21.54
N PHE A 153 -5.81 -1.06 21.97
CA PHE A 153 -4.64 -0.92 21.11
C PHE A 153 -3.68 -2.06 21.41
N ASP A 154 -3.45 -2.93 20.42
CA ASP A 154 -2.50 -4.03 20.53
C ASP A 154 -1.25 -3.72 19.72
N PHE A 155 -0.15 -3.53 20.43
CA PHE A 155 1.17 -3.23 19.88
C PHE A 155 2.05 -4.48 19.69
N ALA A 156 1.62 -5.62 20.21
CA ALA A 156 2.44 -6.83 20.24
C ALA A 156 2.26 -7.71 19.01
N LYS A 157 1.08 -7.69 18.42
CA LYS A 157 0.75 -8.56 17.28
C LYS A 157 1.44 -8.08 16.00
N THR A 158 2.35 -8.89 15.47
CA THR A 158 3.17 -8.56 14.28
C THR A 158 2.76 -9.31 13.01
N ASP A 159 2.15 -10.49 13.15
CA ASP A 159 1.63 -11.26 12.01
C ASP A 159 0.25 -10.73 11.61
N LEU A 160 0.28 -9.67 10.80
CA LEU A 160 -0.90 -8.94 10.36
C LEU A 160 -1.01 -8.98 8.83
N PRO A 161 -2.21 -9.14 8.27
CA PRO A 161 -2.41 -9.10 6.82
C PRO A 161 -2.10 -7.72 6.21
N HIS A 162 -2.19 -6.66 7.01
CA HIS A 162 -1.90 -5.28 6.60
C HIS A 162 -1.52 -4.42 7.83
N PRO A 163 -0.65 -3.40 7.70
CA PRO A 163 -0.31 -2.51 8.81
C PRO A 163 -1.50 -1.81 9.46
N ASN A 164 -2.54 -1.51 8.69
CA ASN A 164 -3.77 -0.88 9.20
C ASN A 164 -4.88 -1.92 9.42
N THR A 165 -4.61 -2.90 10.25
CA THR A 165 -5.56 -3.97 10.60
C THR A 165 -6.35 -3.60 11.84
N MET A 166 -7.65 -3.93 11.84
CA MET A 166 -8.52 -3.85 13.01
C MET A 166 -9.42 -5.08 13.10
N GLU A 167 -9.78 -5.45 14.31
CA GLU A 167 -10.67 -6.57 14.59
C GLU A 167 -11.83 -6.07 15.44
N LEU A 168 -13.05 -6.42 15.03
CA LEU A 168 -14.28 -5.99 15.68
C LEU A 168 -15.01 -7.20 16.21
N PHE A 169 -15.58 -7.06 17.39
CA PHE A 169 -16.37 -8.08 18.07
C PHE A 169 -17.70 -7.48 18.50
N ALA A 170 -18.77 -8.24 18.31
CA ALA A 170 -20.13 -7.88 18.72
C ALA A 170 -20.63 -8.83 19.80
N TYR A 171 -21.18 -8.28 20.87
CA TYR A 171 -21.67 -9.04 22.01
C TYR A 171 -23.15 -8.74 22.25
N LYS A 172 -23.89 -9.78 22.63
CA LYS A 172 -25.24 -9.71 23.12
C LYS A 172 -25.36 -10.58 24.38
N ASP A 173 -25.91 -10.05 25.48
CA ASP A 173 -25.98 -10.72 26.74
C ASP A 173 -24.62 -11.31 27.19
N ASP A 174 -23.55 -10.54 27.05
CA ASP A 174 -22.14 -10.90 27.28
C ASP A 174 -21.60 -12.08 26.43
N LYS A 175 -22.37 -12.57 25.47
CA LYS A 175 -21.92 -13.61 24.53
C LYS A 175 -21.45 -13.02 23.23
N LEU A 176 -20.32 -13.52 22.73
CA LEU A 176 -19.81 -13.15 21.41
C LEU A 176 -20.76 -13.67 20.32
N CYS A 177 -21.32 -12.77 19.54
CA CYS A 177 -22.26 -13.08 18.44
C CYS A 177 -21.59 -13.05 17.08
N ASP A 178 -20.68 -12.09 16.85
CA ASP A 178 -20.02 -11.93 15.57
C ASP A 178 -18.61 -11.33 15.74
N SER A 179 -17.74 -11.64 14.79
CA SER A 179 -16.41 -11.04 14.72
C SER A 179 -16.02 -10.74 13.29
N MET A 180 -15.24 -9.68 13.08
CA MET A 180 -14.79 -9.26 11.76
C MET A 180 -13.36 -8.76 11.80
N LEU A 181 -12.48 -9.35 10.99
CA LEU A 181 -11.14 -8.86 10.73
C LEU A 181 -11.15 -8.04 9.44
N ALA A 182 -10.69 -6.80 9.51
CA ALA A 182 -10.69 -5.88 8.39
C ALA A 182 -9.42 -5.04 8.35
N CYS A 183 -9.08 -4.57 7.16
CA CYS A 183 -7.92 -3.71 6.91
C CYS A 183 -8.32 -2.46 6.16
N SER A 184 -7.76 -1.33 6.56
CA SER A 184 -7.86 -0.07 5.82
C SER A 184 -6.66 0.07 4.89
N ILE A 185 -6.88 -0.11 3.58
CA ILE A 185 -5.81 -0.20 2.57
C ILE A 185 -5.42 1.15 1.95
N GLY A 186 -6.00 2.24 2.43
CA GLY A 186 -5.74 3.60 1.95
C GLY A 186 -6.84 4.12 1.04
N GLY A 187 -6.85 5.42 0.78
CA GLY A 187 -7.89 6.08 -0.02
C GLY A 187 -9.33 5.87 0.48
N GLY A 188 -9.54 5.49 1.75
CA GLY A 188 -10.84 5.11 2.29
C GLY A 188 -11.34 3.74 1.79
N GLU A 189 -10.47 2.96 1.17
CA GLU A 189 -10.75 1.59 0.75
C GLU A 189 -10.48 0.61 1.90
N VAL A 190 -11.24 -0.48 1.93
CA VAL A 190 -11.16 -1.45 3.02
C VAL A 190 -11.24 -2.87 2.46
N THR A 191 -10.57 -3.80 3.10
CA THR A 191 -10.72 -5.23 2.85
C THR A 191 -11.25 -5.91 4.10
N ILE A 192 -12.14 -6.87 3.94
CA ILE A 192 -12.73 -7.64 5.04
C ILE A 192 -12.46 -9.11 4.77
N LYS A 193 -11.91 -9.80 5.77
CA LYS A 193 -11.62 -11.23 5.64
C LYS A 193 -12.90 -12.01 5.35
N GLY A 194 -12.90 -12.80 4.27
CA GLY A 194 -14.06 -13.60 3.88
C GLY A 194 -15.14 -12.86 3.09
N MET A 195 -14.97 -11.57 2.81
CA MET A 195 -15.93 -10.80 2.00
C MET A 195 -15.26 -10.30 0.72
N LYS A 196 -15.81 -10.69 -0.43
CA LYS A 196 -15.43 -10.05 -1.71
C LYS A 196 -16.08 -8.67 -1.75
N MET A 197 -15.27 -7.63 -1.61
CA MET A 197 -15.75 -6.27 -1.89
C MET A 197 -16.05 -6.16 -3.39
N ALA A 198 -17.15 -5.51 -3.72
CA ALA A 198 -17.48 -5.25 -5.12
C ALA A 198 -16.35 -4.42 -5.74
N GLU A 199 -15.66 -5.00 -6.70
CA GLU A 199 -14.69 -4.27 -7.51
C GLU A 199 -15.43 -3.17 -8.27
N SER A 200 -14.97 -1.94 -8.16
CA SER A 200 -15.49 -0.85 -8.98
C SER A 200 -15.20 -1.19 -10.43
N LYS A 201 -16.24 -1.29 -11.26
CA LYS A 201 -16.05 -1.50 -12.70
C LYS A 201 -15.14 -0.39 -13.24
N PRO A 202 -14.12 -0.72 -14.05
CA PRO A 202 -13.29 0.28 -14.69
C PRO A 202 -14.20 1.21 -15.51
N ILE A 203 -14.09 2.51 -15.31
CA ILE A 203 -14.91 3.53 -15.97
C ILE A 203 -14.37 3.82 -17.38
N TYR A 204 -13.10 3.52 -17.60
CA TYR A 204 -12.43 3.72 -18.87
C TYR A 204 -12.16 2.38 -19.54
N GLU A 205 -12.33 2.32 -20.87
CA GLU A 205 -12.02 1.15 -21.69
C GLU A 205 -10.52 0.81 -21.68
N PHE A 206 -9.68 1.79 -21.32
CA PHE A 206 -8.23 1.67 -21.34
C PHE A 206 -7.65 1.56 -19.94
N SER A 207 -6.76 0.59 -19.76
CA SER A 207 -6.12 0.31 -18.46
C SER A 207 -4.79 1.04 -18.26
N THR A 208 -4.23 1.68 -19.29
CA THR A 208 -2.94 2.36 -19.23
C THR A 208 -3.00 3.77 -19.77
N PHE A 209 -2.22 4.69 -19.20
CA PHE A 209 -2.06 6.05 -19.72
C PHE A 209 -1.59 6.07 -21.18
N LYS A 210 -0.73 5.12 -21.56
CA LYS A 210 -0.24 4.97 -22.95
C LYS A 210 -1.41 4.69 -23.91
N ALA A 211 -2.34 3.84 -23.55
CA ALA A 211 -3.51 3.54 -24.36
C ALA A 211 -4.45 4.77 -24.49
N VAL A 212 -4.62 5.53 -23.41
CA VAL A 212 -5.38 6.79 -23.42
C VAL A 212 -4.71 7.84 -24.29
N SER A 213 -3.39 7.98 -24.23
CA SER A 213 -2.66 8.97 -25.04
C SER A 213 -2.75 8.68 -26.54
N TYR A 214 -2.77 7.42 -26.94
CA TYR A 214 -2.94 7.04 -28.35
C TYR A 214 -4.31 7.40 -28.92
N THR A 215 -5.35 7.38 -28.10
CA THR A 215 -6.73 7.68 -28.56
C THR A 215 -7.11 9.15 -28.52
N HIS A 216 -6.44 9.94 -27.65
CA HIS A 216 -6.80 11.35 -27.47
C HIS A 216 -5.75 12.35 -27.92
N LEU A 217 -4.52 11.93 -28.15
CA LEU A 217 -3.42 12.80 -28.57
C LEU A 217 -3.00 12.64 -30.04
N THR A 218 -3.57 11.70 -30.78
CA THR A 218 -3.44 11.66 -32.23
C THR A 218 -4.38 12.72 -32.82
N LEU A 219 -3.83 13.88 -33.11
CA LEU A 219 -4.54 14.86 -33.94
C LEU A 219 -4.91 14.20 -35.28
N PRO A 220 -6.16 14.36 -35.76
CA PRO A 220 -6.49 13.93 -37.11
C PRO A 220 -5.55 14.67 -38.07
N THR A 221 -4.68 13.93 -38.73
CA THR A 221 -3.96 14.47 -39.90
C THR A 221 -4.99 14.69 -40.97
N THR A 222 -5.44 15.92 -41.11
CA THR A 222 -6.20 16.34 -42.30
C THR A 222 -5.27 16.27 -43.48
N SER A 223 -5.48 15.28 -44.35
CA SER A 223 -5.00 15.23 -45.70
C SER A 223 -5.64 16.34 -46.55
#